data_5ee5b0c43f8ee797a049af82d2ab0e21
#
_entry.id   5ee5b0c43f8ee797a049af82d2ab0e21
#
_cell.length_a   1.000
_cell.length_b   1.000
_cell.length_c   1.000
_cell.angle_alpha   90.00
_cell.angle_beta   90.00
_cell.angle_gamma   90.00
#
_symmetry.space_group_name_H-M   'P 1'
#
loop_
_entity.id
_entity.type
_entity.pdbx_description
1 polymer ?
#
loop_
_entity_poly.entity_id
_entity_poly.type
_entity_poly.pdbx_seq_one_letter_code
_entity_poly.pdbx_strand_id
1 'polypeptide(L)'
;MATSLSPATPAREPTSAAMRAASICLDMKANDVVLLNLSGVTDMTDYFVIASGTSDTHVRAIGEHLITELKKEGVRVHHVEGVQQGRWVLLDFVDFVVHIFHPTLRSFYQIERLWSDAETVPIV
;
A
#
# COMPACT_ATOMS: atom_id res chain seq x y z
N MET A 1 -23.60 -11.16 18.50
CA MET A 1 -23.39 -11.04 17.96
C MET A 1 -23.17 -10.85 17.26
N ALA A 2 -23.24 -10.86 17.26
CA ALA A 2 -23.05 -10.68 16.44
C ALA A 2 -22.74 -10.66 15.72
N THR A 3 -22.95 -10.69 15.78
CA THR A 3 -22.68 -10.58 15.02
C THR A 3 -22.38 -10.57 14.28
N SER A 4 -22.70 -10.62 14.39
CA SER A 4 -22.44 -10.44 13.57
C SER A 4 -21.95 -10.37 12.95
N LEU A 5 -21.93 -10.45 12.76
CA LEU A 5 -21.36 -10.34 12.03
C LEU A 5 -21.25 -10.40 11.18
N SER A 6 -21.41 -10.27 10.94
CA SER A 6 -21.29 -10.34 10.08
C SER A 6 -20.89 -10.63 9.25
N PRO A 7 -20.98 -10.81 8.90
CA PRO A 7 -20.52 -11.42 8.06
C PRO A 7 -20.00 -11.03 7.13
N ALA A 8 -20.15 -10.89 7.00
CA ALA A 8 -19.76 -10.58 6.03
C ALA A 8 -18.63 -9.99 5.86
N THR A 9 -18.21 -9.85 6.54
CA THR A 9 -17.24 -9.33 6.35
C THR A 9 -16.26 -9.83 6.07
N PRO A 10 -16.07 -9.95 5.38
CA PRO A 10 -15.16 -10.56 4.88
C PRO A 10 -13.88 -10.06 4.91
N ALA A 11 -13.08 -10.82 4.63
CA ALA A 11 -11.77 -10.57 4.64
C ALA A 11 -11.40 -9.51 3.66
N ARG A 12 -12.36 -8.87 3.14
CA ARG A 12 -12.10 -7.89 2.14
C ARG A 12 -12.22 -6.51 2.61
N GLU A 13 -12.25 -6.31 3.90
CA GLU A 13 -12.25 -4.96 4.42
C GLU A 13 -11.00 -4.24 3.95
N PRO A 14 -11.09 -2.95 3.60
CA PRO A 14 -9.95 -2.18 3.13
C PRO A 14 -8.75 -2.25 4.06
N THR A 15 -8.98 -2.17 5.37
CA THR A 15 -7.90 -2.25 6.35
C THR A 15 -7.14 -3.57 6.24
N SER A 16 -7.86 -4.66 6.07
CA SER A 16 -7.26 -5.98 5.95
C SER A 16 -6.38 -6.09 4.71
N ALA A 17 -6.88 -5.63 3.58
CA ALA A 17 -6.13 -5.68 2.32
C ALA A 17 -4.92 -4.75 2.36
N ALA A 18 -5.09 -3.55 2.91
CA ALA A 18 -3.99 -2.59 3.03
C ALA A 18 -2.91 -3.13 3.97
N MET A 19 -3.31 -3.75 5.08
CA MET A 19 -2.38 -4.38 6.00
C MET A 19 -1.62 -5.51 5.32
N ARG A 20 -2.31 -6.31 4.52
CA ARG A 20 -1.69 -7.39 3.79
C ARG A 20 -0.66 -6.85 2.79
N ALA A 21 -0.98 -5.75 2.11
CA ALA A 21 -0.04 -5.11 1.19
C ALA A 21 1.21 -4.64 1.93
N ALA A 22 1.04 -4.03 3.09
CA ALA A 22 2.18 -3.58 3.90
C ALA A 22 3.04 -4.77 4.33
N SER A 23 2.41 -5.87 4.73
CA SER A 23 3.10 -7.08 5.13
C SER A 23 3.91 -7.66 3.97
N ILE A 24 3.36 -7.67 2.77
CA ILE A 24 4.07 -8.14 1.58
C ILE A 24 5.29 -7.27 1.31
N CYS A 25 5.16 -5.96 1.48
CA CYS A 25 6.31 -5.05 1.32
C CYS A 25 7.44 -5.45 2.29
N LEU A 26 7.09 -5.74 3.54
CA LEU A 26 8.08 -6.17 4.52
C LEU A 26 8.72 -7.49 4.13
N ASP A 27 7.93 -8.43 3.62
CA ASP A 27 8.46 -9.72 3.16
C ASP A 27 9.44 -9.55 2.02
N MET A 28 9.25 -8.52 1.20
CA MET A 28 10.15 -8.22 0.09
C MET A 28 11.33 -7.34 0.51
N LYS A 29 11.51 -7.14 1.81
CA LYS A 29 12.64 -6.37 2.36
C LYS A 29 12.57 -4.90 2.00
N ALA A 30 11.38 -4.37 1.81
CA ALA A 30 11.20 -2.93 1.57
C ALA A 30 11.58 -2.16 2.83
N ASN A 31 12.06 -0.93 2.64
CA ASN A 31 12.44 -0.05 3.73
C ASN A 31 11.32 0.94 4.02
N ASP A 32 11.29 1.41 5.26
CA ASP A 32 10.41 2.51 5.68
C ASP A 32 8.96 2.30 5.27
N VAL A 33 8.44 1.11 5.56
CA VAL A 33 7.06 0.78 5.23
C VAL A 33 6.13 1.48 6.21
N VAL A 34 5.19 2.26 5.68
CA VAL A 34 4.25 3.04 6.48
C VAL A 34 2.84 2.76 5.96
N LEU A 35 1.92 2.58 6.87
CA LEU A 35 0.50 2.42 6.56
C LEU A 35 -0.24 3.59 7.19
N LEU A 36 -0.89 4.41 6.35
CA LEU A 36 -1.61 5.60 6.80
C LEU A 36 -3.10 5.41 6.62
N ASN A 37 -3.85 5.74 7.65
CA ASN A 37 -5.31 5.76 7.60
C ASN A 37 -5.73 7.16 7.16
N LEU A 38 -6.34 7.25 5.99
CA LEU A 38 -6.77 8.51 5.40
C LEU A 38 -8.25 8.78 5.58
N SER A 39 -8.96 7.91 6.29
CA SER A 39 -10.39 8.12 6.57
C SER A 39 -10.57 9.44 7.29
N GLY A 40 -11.49 10.26 6.78
CA GLY A 40 -11.73 11.57 7.36
C GLY A 40 -10.73 12.63 6.94
N VAL A 41 -9.69 12.26 6.20
CA VAL A 41 -8.69 13.20 5.67
C VAL A 41 -8.96 13.49 4.20
N THR A 42 -9.31 12.44 3.45
CA THR A 42 -9.62 12.57 2.03
C THR A 42 -10.68 11.55 1.65
N ASP A 43 -11.44 11.87 0.59
CA ASP A 43 -12.40 10.93 0.03
C ASP A 43 -11.82 10.09 -1.09
N MET A 44 -10.57 10.31 -1.47
CA MET A 44 -9.99 9.65 -2.63
C MET A 44 -9.68 8.18 -2.38
N THR A 45 -9.27 7.86 -1.17
CA THR A 45 -8.95 6.49 -0.79
C THR A 45 -8.92 6.41 0.73
N ASP A 46 -8.98 5.19 1.28
CA ASP A 46 -9.01 5.02 2.73
C ASP A 46 -7.62 4.85 3.33
N TYR A 47 -6.67 4.31 2.58
CA TYR A 47 -5.33 4.03 3.11
C TYR A 47 -4.25 4.28 2.08
N PHE A 48 -3.09 4.73 2.55
CA PHE A 48 -1.85 4.70 1.79
C PHE A 48 -0.93 3.67 2.40
N VAL A 49 -0.29 2.87 1.55
CA VAL A 49 0.86 2.04 1.95
C VAL A 49 2.05 2.66 1.24
N ILE A 50 3.06 3.06 1.99
CA ILE A 50 4.23 3.74 1.45
C ILE A 50 5.46 2.92 1.81
N ALA A 51 6.30 2.65 0.83
CA ALA A 51 7.49 1.84 1.02
C ALA A 51 8.60 2.31 0.10
N SER A 52 9.81 1.91 0.38
CA SER A 52 10.97 2.20 -0.47
C SER A 52 11.69 0.92 -0.83
N GLY A 53 12.18 0.83 -2.05
CA GLY A 53 13.09 -0.22 -2.44
C GLY A 53 14.52 0.30 -2.37
N THR A 54 15.49 -0.59 -2.55
CA THR A 54 16.91 -0.23 -2.49
C THR A 54 17.48 0.14 -3.87
N SER A 55 16.74 -0.20 -4.93
CA SER A 55 17.14 0.07 -6.30
C SER A 55 15.89 0.06 -7.16
N ASP A 56 16.01 0.52 -8.41
CA ASP A 56 14.87 0.48 -9.33
C ASP A 56 14.43 -0.96 -9.60
N THR A 57 15.37 -1.92 -9.67
CA THR A 57 15.03 -3.34 -9.81
C THR A 57 14.21 -3.82 -8.62
N HIS A 58 14.61 -3.45 -7.41
CA HIS A 58 13.93 -3.85 -6.19
C HIS A 58 12.53 -3.22 -6.13
N VAL A 59 12.42 -1.94 -6.46
CA VAL A 59 11.13 -1.24 -6.49
C VAL A 59 10.18 -1.93 -7.45
N ARG A 60 10.67 -2.27 -8.63
CA ARG A 60 9.87 -2.96 -9.65
C ARG A 60 9.42 -4.34 -9.14
N ALA A 61 10.34 -5.08 -8.51
CA ALA A 61 10.04 -6.40 -7.99
C ALA A 61 8.97 -6.35 -6.90
N ILE A 62 9.05 -5.37 -6.01
CA ILE A 62 8.05 -5.19 -4.96
C ILE A 62 6.68 -4.95 -5.59
N GLY A 63 6.61 -4.05 -6.58
CA GLY A 63 5.36 -3.72 -7.24
C GLY A 63 4.74 -4.92 -7.93
N GLU A 64 5.53 -5.67 -8.68
CA GLU A 64 5.05 -6.84 -9.39
C GLU A 64 4.59 -7.94 -8.44
N HIS A 65 5.32 -8.13 -7.36
CA HIS A 65 4.97 -9.13 -6.35
C HIS A 65 3.65 -8.78 -5.66
N LEU A 66 3.46 -7.49 -5.33
CA LEU A 66 2.21 -7.04 -4.73
C LEU A 66 1.02 -7.34 -5.64
N ILE A 67 1.14 -7.00 -6.93
CA ILE A 67 0.07 -7.23 -7.88
C ILE A 67 -0.28 -8.72 -7.93
N THR A 68 0.73 -9.56 -8.02
CA THR A 68 0.56 -11.00 -8.15
C THR A 68 -0.05 -11.62 -6.90
N GLU A 69 0.51 -11.30 -5.73
CA GLU A 69 0.06 -11.92 -4.49
C GLU A 69 -1.33 -11.46 -4.09
N LEU A 70 -1.61 -10.18 -4.24
CA LEU A 70 -2.94 -9.67 -3.90
C LEU A 70 -4.01 -10.21 -4.85
N LYS A 71 -3.65 -10.39 -6.12
CA LYS A 71 -4.58 -10.98 -7.08
C LYS A 71 -4.96 -12.41 -6.67
N LYS A 72 -4.00 -13.19 -6.18
CA LYS A 72 -4.28 -14.54 -5.70
C LYS A 72 -5.26 -14.54 -4.53
N GLU A 73 -5.27 -13.46 -3.77
CA GLU A 73 -6.15 -13.32 -2.62
C GLU A 73 -7.45 -12.60 -2.98
N GLY A 74 -7.70 -12.39 -4.27
CA GLY A 74 -8.93 -11.78 -4.74
C GLY A 74 -8.93 -10.26 -4.75
N VAL A 75 -7.78 -9.64 -4.53
CA VAL A 75 -7.65 -8.18 -4.53
C VAL A 75 -6.93 -7.76 -5.81
N ARG A 76 -7.67 -7.17 -6.73
CA ARG A 76 -7.12 -6.82 -8.04
C ARG A 76 -6.77 -5.36 -8.10
N VAL A 77 -5.62 -5.06 -8.69
CA VAL A 77 -5.21 -3.67 -8.89
C VAL A 77 -6.11 -3.04 -9.95
N HIS A 78 -6.51 -1.80 -9.71
CA HIS A 78 -7.37 -1.04 -10.61
C HIS A 78 -6.53 -0.23 -11.60
N HIS A 79 -5.43 0.37 -11.15
CA HIS A 79 -4.57 1.22 -11.98
C HIS A 79 -3.12 1.09 -11.52
N VAL A 80 -2.21 1.06 -12.48
CA VAL A 80 -0.78 0.85 -12.21
C VAL A 80 0.01 1.91 -12.96
N GLU A 81 0.99 2.53 -12.28
CA GLU A 81 1.91 3.45 -12.92
C GLU A 81 3.34 3.20 -12.44
N GLY A 82 4.29 3.41 -13.32
CA GLY A 82 5.70 3.52 -13.00
C GLY A 82 6.45 2.22 -12.76
N VAL A 83 5.82 1.06 -12.96
CA VAL A 83 6.48 -0.22 -12.65
C VAL A 83 7.74 -0.41 -13.47
N GLN A 84 7.69 -0.08 -14.75
CA GLN A 84 8.84 -0.34 -15.62
C GLN A 84 10.05 0.52 -15.27
N GLN A 85 9.83 1.76 -14.88
CA GLN A 85 10.92 2.65 -14.53
C GLN A 85 11.51 2.32 -13.17
N GLY A 86 10.70 1.82 -12.25
CA GLY A 86 11.18 1.43 -10.93
C GLY A 86 11.61 2.59 -10.06
N ARG A 87 11.09 3.77 -10.30
CA ARG A 87 11.45 4.96 -9.52
C ARG A 87 10.34 5.37 -8.57
N TRP A 88 9.11 5.34 -9.04
CA TRP A 88 7.93 5.60 -8.21
C TRP A 88 6.82 4.75 -8.79
N VAL A 89 6.50 3.66 -8.10
CA VAL A 89 5.42 2.76 -8.50
C VAL A 89 4.17 3.15 -7.72
N LEU A 90 3.09 3.32 -8.45
CA LEU A 90 1.78 3.60 -7.86
C LEU A 90 0.84 2.45 -8.22
N LEU A 91 0.28 1.81 -7.20
CA LEU A 91 -0.70 0.73 -7.38
C LEU A 91 -2.00 1.16 -6.71
N ASP A 92 -2.99 1.46 -7.53
CA ASP A 92 -4.29 1.92 -7.05
C ASP A 92 -5.24 0.73 -6.95
N PHE A 93 -5.62 0.37 -5.74
CA PHE A 93 -6.57 -0.72 -5.47
C PHE A 93 -7.94 -0.16 -5.08
N VAL A 94 -8.19 1.13 -5.31
CA VAL A 94 -9.42 1.86 -5.01
C VAL A 94 -9.52 2.19 -3.51
N ASP A 95 -9.64 1.17 -2.66
CA ASP A 95 -9.78 1.39 -1.21
C ASP A 95 -8.46 1.76 -0.55
N PHE A 96 -7.36 1.44 -1.20
CA PHE A 96 -6.04 1.84 -0.75
C PHE A 96 -5.12 2.00 -1.96
N VAL A 97 -4.07 2.80 -1.79
CA VAL A 97 -3.07 3.04 -2.83
C VAL A 97 -1.70 2.73 -2.24
N VAL A 98 -0.91 1.97 -3.00
CA VAL A 98 0.46 1.64 -2.59
C VAL A 98 1.42 2.52 -3.38
N HIS A 99 2.34 3.16 -2.67
CA HIS A 99 3.42 3.96 -3.25
C HIS A 99 4.75 3.31 -2.91
N ILE A 100 5.52 2.96 -3.92
CA ILE A 100 6.85 2.37 -3.70
C ILE A 100 7.87 3.25 -4.39
N PHE A 101 8.82 3.76 -3.63
CA PHE A 101 9.78 4.75 -4.11
C PHE A 101 11.18 4.19 -4.19
N HIS A 102 11.91 4.62 -5.21
CA HIS A 102 13.36 4.56 -5.16
C HIS A 102 13.80 5.45 -4.00
N PRO A 103 14.84 5.07 -3.23
CA PRO A 103 15.20 5.81 -2.02
C PRO A 103 15.41 7.30 -2.23
N THR A 104 16.02 7.67 -3.36
CA THR A 104 16.28 9.09 -3.64
C THR A 104 14.99 9.88 -3.79
N LEU A 105 13.95 9.27 -4.36
CA LEU A 105 12.68 9.96 -4.56
C LEU A 105 11.86 10.03 -3.28
N ARG A 106 11.93 8.99 -2.43
CA ARG A 106 11.22 8.99 -1.15
C ARG A 106 11.65 10.19 -0.32
N SER A 107 12.95 10.41 -0.24
CA SER A 107 13.49 11.54 0.49
C SER A 107 13.05 12.87 -0.11
N PHE A 108 12.99 12.94 -1.44
CA PHE A 108 12.64 14.16 -2.13
C PHE A 108 11.16 14.53 -1.96
N TYR A 109 10.28 13.56 -2.15
CA TYR A 109 8.84 13.84 -2.10
C TYR A 109 8.29 13.84 -0.68
N GLN A 110 8.81 13.00 0.20
CA GLN A 110 8.33 12.90 1.59
C GLN A 110 6.81 12.84 1.63
N ILE A 111 6.25 11.95 0.83
CA ILE A 111 4.81 11.92 0.59
C ILE A 111 3.99 11.76 1.87
N GLU A 112 4.52 11.06 2.87
CA GLU A 112 3.80 10.89 4.13
C GLU A 112 3.58 12.21 4.86
N ARG A 113 4.35 13.24 4.55
CA ARG A 113 4.17 14.55 5.16
C ARG A 113 2.99 15.30 4.57
N LEU A 114 2.58 14.93 3.38
CA LEU A 114 1.42 15.55 2.75
C LEU A 114 0.14 15.18 3.51
N TRP A 115 0.22 14.13 4.34
CA TRP A 115 -0.93 13.63 5.07
C TRP A 115 -0.62 13.60 6.56
N SER A 116 -0.06 14.72 7.08
CA SER A 116 0.36 14.77 8.48
C SER A 116 -0.80 14.58 9.46
N ASP A 117 -2.03 14.80 9.00
CA ASP A 117 -3.20 14.59 9.84
C ASP A 117 -3.68 13.14 9.84
N ALA A 118 -3.09 12.30 9.00
CA ALA A 118 -3.48 10.91 8.92
C ALA A 118 -2.88 10.11 10.07
N GLU A 119 -3.63 9.11 10.50
CA GLU A 119 -3.17 8.21 11.55
C GLU A 119 -2.21 7.18 10.95
N THR A 120 -1.06 6.98 11.61
CA THR A 120 -0.15 5.90 11.24
C THR A 120 -0.62 4.62 11.90
N VAL A 121 -0.90 3.61 11.09
CA VAL A 121 -1.41 2.34 11.59
C VAL A 121 -0.25 1.38 11.80
N PRO A 122 -0.13 0.75 12.98
CA PRO A 122 0.93 -0.23 13.20
C PRO A 122 0.77 -1.42 12.24
N ILE A 123 1.89 -1.87 11.69
CA ILE A 123 1.89 -3.02 10.79
C ILE A 123 2.22 -4.26 11.61
N VAL A 124 1.34 -5.23 11.56
CA VAL A 124 1.51 -6.47 12.33
C VAL A 124 1.89 -7.66 11.48
#